data_ca1b17e1bdb87db0bb49e02d43c47fa3
#
_entry.id   ca1b17e1bdb87db0bb49e02d43c47fa3
#
_cell.length_a   1.000
_cell.length_b   1.000
_cell.length_c   1.000
_cell.angle_alpha   90.00
_cell.angle_beta   90.00
_cell.angle_gamma   90.00
#
_symmetry.space_group_name_H-M   'P 1'
#
loop_
_entity.id
_entity.type
_entity.pdbx_description
1 polymer ?
#
loop_
_entity_poly.entity_id
_entity_poly.type
_entity_poly.pdbx_seq_one_letter_code
_entity_poly.pdbx_strand_id
1 'polypeptide(L)'
;MYVRQRRLYQTKFVDCMMRGAHVALELDDLPVASWLIDAALRQAPLREDVIRAAMHIYDKGGRRREVVELYNSHVHVLEQELHSLPERETQMAYEAIIHGDREVELLA
;
A
#
# COMPACT_ATOMS: atom_id res chain seq x y z
N MET A 1 -15.89 -12.06 -23.06
CA MET A 1 -16.00 -10.60 -23.21
C MET A 1 -16.41 -9.89 -21.93
N TYR A 2 -17.43 -10.34 -21.25
CA TYR A 2 -17.90 -9.74 -19.99
C TYR A 2 -16.83 -9.74 -18.90
N VAL A 3 -16.11 -10.84 -18.73
CA VAL A 3 -15.05 -10.99 -17.71
C VAL A 3 -13.87 -10.04 -18.00
N ARG A 4 -13.50 -9.87 -19.27
CA ARG A 4 -12.41 -8.95 -19.66
C ARG A 4 -12.78 -7.49 -19.37
N GLN A 5 -14.02 -7.09 -19.66
CA GLN A 5 -14.50 -5.74 -19.38
C GLN A 5 -14.49 -5.46 -17.88
N ARG A 6 -14.95 -6.42 -17.08
CA ARG A 6 -14.99 -6.28 -15.63
C ARG A 6 -13.58 -6.08 -15.05
N ARG A 7 -12.59 -6.88 -15.50
CA ARG A 7 -11.20 -6.73 -15.07
C ARG A 7 -10.62 -5.40 -15.48
N LEU A 8 -10.93 -4.94 -16.68
CA LEU A 8 -10.46 -3.64 -17.16
C LEU A 8 -11.03 -2.49 -16.32
N TYR A 9 -12.30 -2.55 -15.98
CA TYR A 9 -12.92 -1.54 -15.12
C TYR A 9 -12.31 -1.54 -13.71
N GLN A 10 -12.07 -2.72 -13.15
CA GLN A 10 -11.42 -2.83 -11.84
C GLN A 10 -10.03 -2.23 -11.86
N THR A 11 -9.24 -2.52 -12.88
CA THR A 11 -7.89 -1.96 -13.03
C THR A 11 -7.93 -0.45 -13.16
N LYS A 12 -8.82 0.08 -13.99
CA LYS A 12 -8.98 1.52 -14.15
C LYS A 12 -9.45 2.20 -12.87
N PHE A 13 -10.37 1.56 -12.15
CA PHE A 13 -10.85 2.06 -10.87
C PHE A 13 -9.69 2.18 -9.88
N VAL A 14 -8.91 1.12 -9.73
CA VAL A 14 -7.77 1.10 -8.81
C VAL A 14 -6.75 2.17 -9.20
N ASP A 15 -6.44 2.30 -10.50
CA ASP A 15 -5.50 3.32 -10.99
C ASP A 15 -6.01 4.74 -10.69
N CYS A 16 -7.31 4.98 -10.83
CA CYS A 16 -7.92 6.27 -10.46
C CYS A 16 -7.80 6.55 -8.96
N MET A 17 -8.07 5.55 -8.13
CA MET A 17 -7.95 5.70 -6.67
C MET A 17 -6.51 5.97 -6.27
N MET A 18 -5.55 5.30 -6.91
CA MET A 18 -4.12 5.52 -6.67
C MET A 18 -3.69 6.93 -7.04
N ARG A 19 -4.11 7.42 -8.19
CA ARG A 19 -3.80 8.80 -8.60
C ARG A 19 -4.43 9.82 -7.65
N GLY A 20 -5.68 9.59 -7.26
CA GLY A 20 -6.35 10.45 -6.29
C GLY A 20 -5.65 10.47 -4.95
N ALA A 21 -5.20 9.31 -4.49
CA ALA A 21 -4.45 9.20 -3.23
C ALA A 21 -3.13 9.96 -3.30
N HIS A 22 -2.39 9.88 -4.41
CA HIS A 22 -1.16 10.64 -4.59
C HIS A 22 -1.40 12.15 -4.59
N VAL A 23 -2.44 12.61 -5.28
CA VAL A 23 -2.81 14.03 -5.28
C VAL A 23 -3.19 14.50 -3.88
N ALA A 24 -4.01 13.73 -3.18
CA ALA A 24 -4.40 14.06 -1.81
C ALA A 24 -3.19 14.15 -0.88
N LEU A 25 -2.22 13.24 -1.06
CA LEU A 25 -0.99 13.25 -0.29
C LEU A 25 -0.15 14.50 -0.57
N GLU A 26 -0.05 14.91 -1.83
CA GLU A 26 0.64 16.14 -2.21
C GLU A 26 -0.03 17.38 -1.62
N LEU A 27 -1.34 17.35 -1.46
CA LEU A 27 -2.12 18.43 -0.85
C LEU A 27 -2.16 18.31 0.67
N ASP A 28 -1.44 17.35 1.25
CA ASP A 28 -1.39 17.08 2.68
C ASP A 28 -2.77 16.74 3.27
N ASP A 29 -3.62 16.12 2.46
CA ASP A 29 -4.95 15.68 2.87
C ASP A 29 -4.91 14.18 3.18
N LEU A 30 -4.37 13.83 4.34
CA LEU A 30 -4.22 12.44 4.78
C LEU A 30 -5.55 11.69 4.89
N PRO A 31 -6.62 12.28 5.44
CA PRO A 31 -7.90 11.56 5.50
C PRO A 31 -8.42 11.13 4.12
N VAL A 32 -8.34 12.01 3.14
CA VAL A 32 -8.76 11.67 1.76
C VAL A 32 -7.82 10.65 1.14
N ALA A 33 -6.50 10.83 1.31
CA ALA A 33 -5.51 9.87 0.82
C ALA A 33 -5.78 8.47 1.38
N SER A 34 -6.04 8.38 2.69
CA SER A 34 -6.32 7.10 3.36
C SER A 34 -7.61 6.47 2.84
N TRP A 35 -8.66 7.27 2.66
CA TRP A 35 -9.93 6.78 2.14
C TRP A 35 -9.78 6.19 0.73
N LEU A 36 -9.05 6.89 -0.12
CA LEU A 36 -8.82 6.46 -1.51
C LEU A 36 -7.96 5.20 -1.56
N ILE A 37 -6.89 5.15 -0.78
CA ILE A 37 -6.02 3.97 -0.78
C ILE A 37 -6.73 2.74 -0.19
N ASP A 38 -7.57 2.91 0.80
CA ASP A 38 -8.36 1.82 1.36
C ASP A 38 -9.32 1.25 0.32
N ALA A 39 -9.93 2.12 -0.49
CA ALA A 39 -10.78 1.69 -1.61
C ALA A 39 -9.99 0.88 -2.64
N ALA A 40 -8.77 1.32 -2.96
CA ALA A 40 -7.89 0.59 -3.89
C ALA A 40 -7.51 -0.79 -3.32
N LEU A 41 -7.18 -0.87 -2.03
CA LEU A 41 -6.84 -2.13 -1.36
C LEU A 41 -7.99 -3.13 -1.38
N ARG A 42 -9.22 -2.66 -1.19
CA ARG A 42 -10.39 -3.55 -1.23
C ARG A 42 -10.57 -4.19 -2.60
N GLN A 43 -10.25 -3.46 -3.67
CA GLN A 43 -10.41 -3.94 -5.03
C GLN A 43 -9.22 -4.76 -5.52
N ALA A 44 -8.01 -4.46 -5.04
CA ALA A 44 -6.78 -5.12 -5.49
C ALA A 44 -5.87 -5.41 -4.29
N PRO A 45 -6.27 -6.34 -3.40
CA PRO A 45 -5.56 -6.58 -2.13
C PRO A 45 -4.16 -7.16 -2.30
N LEU A 46 -3.83 -7.73 -3.46
CA LEU A 46 -2.50 -8.31 -3.71
C LEU A 46 -1.65 -7.50 -4.68
N ARG A 47 -2.15 -6.37 -5.14
CA ARG A 47 -1.39 -5.51 -6.05
C ARG A 47 -0.30 -4.78 -5.27
N GLU A 48 0.96 -5.05 -5.62
CA GLU A 48 2.13 -4.61 -4.85
C GLU A 48 2.27 -3.08 -4.80
N ASP A 49 1.97 -2.39 -5.89
CA ASP A 49 2.06 -0.93 -5.89
C ASP A 49 1.02 -0.29 -4.95
N VAL A 50 -0.15 -0.90 -4.84
CA VAL A 50 -1.19 -0.45 -3.89
C VAL A 50 -0.73 -0.69 -2.45
N ILE A 51 -0.13 -1.85 -2.17
CA ILE A 51 0.42 -2.17 -0.85
C ILE A 51 1.49 -1.14 -0.46
N ARG A 52 2.41 -0.82 -1.37
CA ARG A 52 3.47 0.17 -1.09
C ARG A 52 2.89 1.56 -0.80
N ALA A 53 1.93 1.99 -1.61
CA ALA A 53 1.28 3.29 -1.42
C ALA A 53 0.54 3.35 -0.08
N ALA A 54 -0.15 2.27 0.28
CA ALA A 54 -0.88 2.18 1.55
C ALA A 54 0.08 2.29 2.74
N MET A 55 1.19 1.55 2.71
CA MET A 55 2.20 1.62 3.76
C MET A 55 2.72 3.04 3.94
N HIS A 56 3.01 3.72 2.83
CA HIS A 56 3.52 5.08 2.85
C HIS A 56 2.49 6.06 3.45
N ILE A 57 1.24 5.96 3.03
CA ILE A 57 0.16 6.83 3.52
C ILE A 57 -0.09 6.59 5.02
N TYR A 58 -0.14 5.32 5.43
CA TYR A 58 -0.32 4.98 6.84
C TYR A 58 0.82 5.48 7.71
N ASP A 59 2.06 5.33 7.22
CA ASP A 59 3.24 5.83 7.93
C ASP A 59 3.18 7.34 8.13
N LYS A 60 2.81 8.08 7.09
CA LYS A 60 2.66 9.53 7.20
C LYS A 60 1.57 9.94 8.19
N GLY A 61 0.56 9.12 8.34
CA GLY A 61 -0.52 9.33 9.31
C GLY A 61 -0.20 8.85 10.71
N GLY A 62 1.02 8.37 10.95
CA GLY A 62 1.40 7.82 12.26
C GLY A 62 0.79 6.47 12.58
N ARG A 63 0.29 5.77 11.56
CA ARG A 63 -0.39 4.46 11.69
C ARG A 63 0.57 3.31 11.47
N ARG A 64 1.69 3.32 12.17
CA ARG A 64 2.77 2.35 12.02
C ARG A 64 2.31 0.90 12.26
N ARG A 65 1.45 0.70 13.24
CA ARG A 65 0.88 -0.61 13.53
C ARG A 65 0.16 -1.19 12.31
N GLU A 66 -0.59 -0.35 11.61
CA GLU A 66 -1.32 -0.77 10.41
C GLU A 66 -0.38 -1.09 9.25
N VAL A 67 0.76 -0.41 9.15
CA VAL A 67 1.81 -0.76 8.19
C VAL A 67 2.30 -2.19 8.44
N VAL A 68 2.60 -2.50 9.70
CA VAL A 68 3.08 -3.84 10.08
C VAL A 68 2.03 -4.90 9.79
N GLU A 69 0.79 -4.66 10.17
CA GLU A 69 -0.30 -5.60 9.95
C GLU A 69 -0.54 -5.84 8.45
N LEU A 70 -0.54 -4.78 7.65
CA LEU A 70 -0.76 -4.88 6.21
C LEU A 70 0.35 -5.70 5.55
N TYR A 71 1.61 -5.39 5.87
CA TYR A 71 2.75 -6.10 5.28
C TYR A 71 2.76 -7.58 5.67
N ASN A 72 2.56 -7.87 6.95
CA ASN A 72 2.56 -9.25 7.42
C ASN A 72 1.41 -10.07 6.83
N SER A 73 0.22 -9.48 6.69
CA SER A 73 -0.91 -10.12 6.01
C SER A 73 -0.58 -10.42 4.56
N HIS A 74 0.06 -9.47 3.88
CA HIS A 74 0.45 -9.63 2.48
C HIS A 74 1.46 -10.77 2.31
N VAL A 75 2.49 -10.80 3.15
CA VAL A 75 3.49 -11.88 3.16
C VAL A 75 2.81 -13.24 3.37
N HIS A 76 1.91 -13.31 4.35
CA HIS A 76 1.21 -14.55 4.67
C HIS A 76 0.37 -15.07 3.50
N VAL A 77 -0.41 -14.20 2.87
CA VAL A 77 -1.26 -14.58 1.73
C VAL A 77 -0.41 -15.04 0.54
N LEU A 78 0.67 -14.31 0.24
CA LEU A 78 1.57 -14.70 -0.86
C LEU A 78 2.20 -16.06 -0.61
N GLU A 79 2.62 -16.34 0.62
CA GLU A 79 3.20 -17.62 0.98
C GLU A 79 2.18 -18.75 0.86
N GLN A 80 0.99 -18.56 1.41
CA GLN A 80 -0.05 -19.61 1.44
C GLN A 80 -0.65 -19.88 0.07
N GLU A 81 -0.91 -18.87 -0.72
CA GLU A 81 -1.65 -19.03 -1.98
C GLU A 81 -0.76 -19.11 -3.20
N LEU A 82 0.36 -18.40 -3.22
CA LEU A 82 1.22 -18.28 -4.40
C LEU A 82 2.62 -18.85 -4.19
N HIS A 83 2.95 -19.30 -3.00
CA HIS A 83 4.29 -19.81 -2.63
C HIS A 83 5.38 -18.83 -3.06
N SER A 84 5.15 -17.55 -2.84
CA SER A 84 6.06 -16.48 -3.28
C SER A 84 6.31 -15.48 -2.16
N LEU A 85 7.29 -14.63 -2.40
CA LEU A 85 7.64 -13.52 -1.51
C LEU A 85 7.11 -12.20 -2.12
N PRO A 86 6.94 -11.15 -1.30
CA PRO A 86 6.69 -9.82 -1.85
C PRO A 86 7.81 -9.38 -2.79
N GLU A 87 7.51 -8.50 -3.72
CA GLU A 87 8.52 -7.90 -4.57
C GLU A 87 9.59 -7.20 -3.72
N ARG A 88 10.81 -7.17 -4.22
CA ARG A 88 11.92 -6.54 -3.51
C ARG A 88 11.62 -5.08 -3.15
N GLU A 89 10.99 -4.34 -4.05
CA GLU A 89 10.60 -2.95 -3.80
C GLU A 89 9.68 -2.83 -2.58
N THR A 90 8.75 -3.77 -2.43
CA THR A 90 7.82 -3.77 -1.29
C THR A 90 8.56 -4.10 0.01
N GLN A 91 9.46 -5.08 -0.03
CA GLN A 91 10.28 -5.43 1.13
C GLN A 91 11.14 -4.24 1.56
N MET A 92 11.77 -3.57 0.62
CA MET A 92 12.62 -2.40 0.89
C MET A 92 11.81 -1.22 1.43
N ALA A 93 10.62 -0.99 0.87
CA ALA A 93 9.73 0.06 1.36
C ALA A 93 9.33 -0.18 2.81
N TYR A 94 8.97 -1.41 3.13
CA TYR A 94 8.61 -1.80 4.49
C TYR A 94 9.78 -1.60 5.46
N GLU A 95 10.95 -2.08 5.10
CA GLU A 95 12.14 -1.93 5.94
C GLU A 95 12.52 -0.48 6.17
N ALA A 96 12.42 0.35 5.14
CA ALA A 96 12.69 1.78 5.26
C ALA A 96 11.75 2.45 6.26
N ILE A 97 10.47 2.08 6.25
CA ILE A 97 9.48 2.62 7.18
C ILE A 97 9.79 2.16 8.62
N ILE A 98 10.04 0.86 8.79
CA ILE A 98 10.25 0.28 10.12
C ILE A 98 11.56 0.74 10.76
N HIS A 99 12.62 0.89 9.97
CA HIS A 99 13.93 1.28 10.46
C HIS A 99 14.23 2.78 10.36
N GLY A 100 13.39 3.53 9.66
CA GLY A 100 13.58 4.98 9.49
C GLY A 100 13.69 5.73 10.82
N ASP A 101 12.84 5.38 11.79
CA ASP A 101 12.84 6.01 13.12
C ASP A 101 14.12 5.72 13.91
N ARG A 102 14.72 4.53 13.68
CA ARG A 102 15.98 4.17 14.35
C ARG A 102 17.14 5.02 13.86
N GLU A 103 17.19 5.30 12.56
CA GLU A 103 18.24 6.16 12.00
C GLU A 103 18.15 7.57 12.55
N VAL A 104 16.94 8.10 12.67
CA VAL A 104 16.71 9.42 13.24
C VAL A 104 17.11 9.44 14.72
N GLU A 105 16.77 8.42 15.49
CA GLU A 105 17.17 8.30 16.91
C GLU A 105 18.68 8.20 17.08
N LEU A 106 19.36 7.48 16.19
CA LEU A 106 20.82 7.34 16.24
C LEU A 106 21.55 8.61 15.85
N LEU A 107 20.94 9.47 15.04
CA LEU A 107 21.50 10.74 14.60
C LEU A 107 21.21 11.88 15.60
N ALA A 108 20.24 11.70 16.45
CA ALA A 108 19.90 12.65 17.48
C ALA A 108 20.75 12.45 18.73
#